data_e5327a5e4b852c43477f3236015085f0
#
_entry.id   e5327a5e4b852c43477f3236015085f0
#
_cell.length_a   1.000
_cell.length_b   1.000
_cell.length_c   1.000
_cell.angle_alpha   90.00
_cell.angle_beta   90.00
_cell.angle_gamma   90.00
#
_symmetry.space_group_name_H-M   'P 1'
#
loop_
_entity.id
_entity.type
_entity.pdbx_description
1 polymer ?
#
loop_
_entity_poly.entity_id
_entity_poly.type
_entity_poly.pdbx_seq_one_letter_code
_entity_poly.pdbx_strand_id
1 'polypeptide(L)'
;MTVIEREGEGWRLAWDAGLHPFSVLIGGDGWAVELSEAEACSLRDGLGALIDQHRQLIDQLMAEEAIELELEREGWWMALDGDRQGWALRVMLTPGPGQRAIEGSWSREAAAGFTAALSQLHGQP
;
A
#
# COMPACT_ATOMS: atom_id res chain seq x y z
N MET A 1 17.67 10.48 15.79
CA MET A 1 17.00 10.34 14.50
C MET A 1 16.75 8.87 14.21
N THR A 2 15.55 8.55 13.81
CA THR A 2 15.17 7.16 13.61
C THR A 2 14.93 6.87 12.14
N VAL A 3 15.58 5.82 11.64
CA VAL A 3 15.34 5.30 10.31
C VAL A 3 14.77 3.91 10.48
N ILE A 4 13.64 3.66 9.84
CA ILE A 4 13.00 2.35 9.88
C ILE A 4 13.09 1.77 8.47
N GLU A 5 13.59 0.54 8.37
CA GLU A 5 13.67 -0.16 7.10
C GLU A 5 13.10 -1.54 7.28
N ARG A 6 12.22 -1.93 6.35
CA ARG A 6 11.61 -3.25 6.32
C ARG A 6 11.59 -3.72 4.89
N GLU A 7 11.84 -4.97 4.67
CA GLU A 7 11.74 -5.53 3.33
C GLU A 7 11.44 -7.00 3.39
N GLY A 8 10.92 -7.51 2.30
CA GLY A 8 10.65 -8.91 2.11
C GLY A 8 10.68 -9.20 0.62
N GLU A 9 10.22 -10.37 0.25
CA GLU A 9 10.23 -10.76 -1.15
C GLU A 9 9.24 -9.91 -1.94
N GLY A 10 9.77 -9.11 -2.87
CA GLY A 10 8.95 -8.29 -3.75
C GLY A 10 8.41 -7.00 -3.15
N TRP A 11 8.91 -6.59 -1.98
CA TRP A 11 8.47 -5.33 -1.38
C TRP A 11 9.52 -4.74 -0.45
N ARG A 12 9.43 -3.44 -0.25
CA ARG A 12 10.23 -2.78 0.79
C ARG A 12 9.55 -1.50 1.23
N LEU A 13 9.91 -1.07 2.43
CA LEU A 13 9.38 0.12 3.08
C LEU A 13 10.50 0.74 3.90
N ALA A 14 10.68 2.05 3.77
CA ALA A 14 11.63 2.77 4.61
C ALA A 14 11.00 4.07 5.08
N TRP A 15 11.35 4.49 6.27
CA TRP A 15 10.89 5.75 6.82
C TRP A 15 12.03 6.42 7.53
N ASP A 16 12.31 7.67 7.15
CA ASP A 16 13.35 8.49 7.73
C ASP A 16 12.78 9.86 8.05
N ALA A 17 12.49 10.08 9.33
CA ALA A 17 11.86 11.32 9.78
C ALA A 17 12.70 12.56 9.50
N GLY A 18 14.00 12.39 9.25
CA GLY A 18 14.88 13.50 8.92
C GLY A 18 14.78 13.98 7.49
N LEU A 19 14.10 13.24 6.62
CA LEU A 19 13.94 13.62 5.22
C LEU A 19 12.61 14.33 5.03
N HIS A 20 12.65 15.49 4.38
CA HIS A 20 11.46 16.28 4.07
C HIS A 20 11.57 16.79 2.65
N PRO A 21 10.44 16.86 1.93
CA PRO A 21 9.10 16.43 2.34
C PRO A 21 8.81 14.95 2.15
N PHE A 22 9.74 14.20 1.55
CA PHE A 22 9.51 12.80 1.19
C PHE A 22 10.24 11.88 2.16
N SER A 23 9.58 11.57 3.25
CA SER A 23 10.17 10.81 4.35
C SER A 23 9.94 9.31 4.25
N VAL A 24 9.06 8.86 3.35
CA VAL A 24 8.70 7.45 3.24
C VAL A 24 9.04 6.93 1.86
N LEU A 25 9.69 5.78 1.79
CA LEU A 25 9.93 5.09 0.52
C LEU A 25 9.13 3.80 0.52
N ILE A 26 8.37 3.58 -0.55
CA ILE A 26 7.72 2.29 -0.77
C ILE A 26 8.25 1.69 -2.05
N GLY A 27 8.29 0.37 -2.11
CA GLY A 27 8.78 -0.31 -3.30
C GLY A 27 8.16 -1.67 -3.47
N GLY A 28 8.16 -2.10 -4.73
CA GLY A 28 7.73 -3.41 -5.14
C GLY A 28 8.82 -4.06 -5.98
N ASP A 29 8.42 -4.99 -6.82
CA ASP A 29 9.36 -5.68 -7.69
C ASP A 29 9.74 -4.78 -8.86
N GLY A 30 10.99 -4.30 -8.85
CA GLY A 30 11.52 -3.48 -9.93
C GLY A 30 11.15 -2.01 -9.87
N TRP A 31 10.55 -1.52 -8.78
CA TRP A 31 10.19 -0.11 -8.66
C TRP A 31 10.25 0.37 -7.21
N ALA A 32 10.43 1.66 -7.05
CA ALA A 32 10.35 2.31 -5.74
C ALA A 32 10.04 3.79 -5.95
N VAL A 33 9.30 4.37 -5.01
CA VAL A 33 8.97 5.80 -5.04
C VAL A 33 8.99 6.35 -3.62
N GLU A 34 9.20 7.66 -3.54
CA GLU A 34 9.20 8.36 -2.26
C GLU A 34 7.88 9.08 -2.06
N LEU A 35 7.35 9.01 -0.86
CA LEU A 35 6.08 9.61 -0.47
C LEU A 35 6.29 10.60 0.65
N SER A 36 5.44 11.61 0.70
CA SER A 36 5.33 12.41 1.90
C SER A 36 4.66 11.57 2.98
N GLU A 37 4.80 12.00 4.23
CA GLU A 37 4.16 11.31 5.34
C GLU A 37 2.64 11.28 5.17
N ALA A 38 2.04 12.37 4.73
CA ALA A 38 0.60 12.42 4.52
C ALA A 38 0.16 11.43 3.44
N GLU A 39 0.92 11.33 2.34
CA GLU A 39 0.61 10.38 1.28
C GLU A 39 0.70 8.94 1.79
N ALA A 40 1.73 8.65 2.57
CA ALA A 40 1.92 7.30 3.12
C ALA A 40 0.82 6.93 4.11
N CYS A 41 0.39 7.87 4.95
CA CYS A 41 -0.68 7.62 5.90
C CYS A 41 -2.02 7.37 5.19
N SER A 42 -2.31 8.14 4.14
CA SER A 42 -3.52 7.92 3.35
C SER A 42 -3.50 6.57 2.65
N LEU A 43 -2.34 6.19 2.12
CA LEU A 43 -2.17 4.87 1.51
C LEU A 43 -2.39 3.75 2.52
N ARG A 44 -1.77 3.88 3.69
CA ARG A 44 -1.93 2.91 4.77
C ARG A 44 -3.40 2.72 5.14
N ASP A 45 -4.10 3.83 5.35
CA ASP A 45 -5.49 3.78 5.79
C ASP A 45 -6.40 3.22 4.71
N GLY A 46 -6.16 3.58 3.45
CA GLY A 46 -6.94 3.08 2.33
C GLY A 46 -6.74 1.60 2.08
N LEU A 47 -5.49 1.15 2.07
CA LEU A 47 -5.21 -0.27 1.91
C LEU A 47 -5.76 -1.08 3.08
N GLY A 48 -5.67 -0.55 4.29
CA GLY A 48 -6.26 -1.21 5.46
C GLY A 48 -7.77 -1.38 5.30
N ALA A 49 -8.46 -0.38 4.78
CA ALA A 49 -9.90 -0.47 4.55
C ALA A 49 -10.25 -1.54 3.51
N LEU A 50 -9.46 -1.63 2.43
CA LEU A 50 -9.68 -2.65 1.42
C LEU A 50 -9.47 -4.06 1.97
N ILE A 51 -8.42 -4.23 2.77
CA ILE A 51 -8.12 -5.52 3.39
C ILE A 51 -9.22 -5.93 4.36
N ASP A 52 -9.72 -4.99 5.15
CA ASP A 52 -10.83 -5.27 6.06
C ASP A 52 -12.08 -5.64 5.28
N GLN A 53 -12.35 -4.98 4.17
CA GLN A 53 -13.50 -5.31 3.32
C GLN A 53 -13.37 -6.73 2.75
N HIS A 54 -12.19 -7.09 2.29
CA HIS A 54 -11.92 -8.44 1.82
C HIS A 54 -12.17 -9.46 2.94
N ARG A 55 -11.67 -9.17 4.14
CA ARG A 55 -11.83 -10.09 5.28
C ARG A 55 -13.29 -10.31 5.62
N GLN A 56 -14.12 -9.27 5.51
CA GLN A 56 -15.55 -9.38 5.79
C GLN A 56 -16.29 -10.20 4.74
N LEU A 57 -15.80 -10.23 3.52
CA LEU A 57 -16.45 -10.94 2.42
C LEU A 57 -15.95 -12.36 2.22
N ILE A 58 -14.80 -12.70 2.81
CA ILE A 58 -14.10 -13.93 2.50
C ILE A 58 -14.93 -15.18 2.78
N ASP A 59 -15.75 -15.18 3.83
CA ASP A 59 -16.56 -16.33 4.19
C ASP A 59 -17.70 -16.56 3.22
N GLN A 60 -18.04 -15.57 2.41
CA GLN A 60 -19.11 -15.65 1.44
C GLN A 60 -18.60 -16.06 0.06
N LEU A 61 -17.28 -16.12 -0.13
CA LEU A 61 -16.69 -16.46 -1.41
C LEU A 61 -16.58 -17.97 -1.56
N MET A 62 -16.88 -18.44 -2.76
CA MET A 62 -16.55 -19.83 -3.11
C MET A 62 -15.05 -19.96 -3.30
N ALA A 63 -14.53 -21.18 -3.21
CA ALA A 63 -13.09 -21.41 -3.22
C ALA A 63 -12.40 -20.82 -4.45
N GLU A 64 -13.09 -20.77 -5.58
CA GLU A 64 -12.51 -20.29 -6.83
C GLU A 64 -13.01 -18.91 -7.24
N GLU A 65 -13.81 -18.31 -6.40
CA GLU A 65 -14.43 -17.04 -6.75
C GLU A 65 -13.44 -15.90 -6.60
N ALA A 66 -13.25 -15.13 -7.67
CA ALA A 66 -12.41 -13.94 -7.65
C ALA A 66 -13.19 -12.75 -7.12
N ILE A 67 -12.49 -11.85 -6.45
CA ILE A 67 -13.09 -10.61 -5.96
C ILE A 67 -12.16 -9.45 -6.34
N GLU A 68 -12.77 -8.34 -6.75
CA GLU A 68 -12.05 -7.11 -7.05
C GLU A 68 -12.68 -5.99 -6.24
N LEU A 69 -11.87 -5.28 -5.48
CA LEU A 69 -12.32 -4.16 -4.66
C LEU A 69 -11.51 -2.93 -5.04
N GLU A 70 -12.16 -1.77 -5.03
CA GLU A 70 -11.50 -0.50 -5.36
C GLU A 70 -11.87 0.54 -4.32
N LEU A 71 -10.96 1.49 -4.12
CA LEU A 71 -11.16 2.59 -3.19
C LEU A 71 -10.39 3.81 -3.68
N GLU A 72 -11.01 4.98 -3.59
CA GLU A 72 -10.32 6.24 -3.82
C GLU A 72 -10.27 7.01 -2.53
N ARG A 73 -9.10 7.59 -2.24
CA ARG A 73 -8.91 8.34 -1.00
C ARG A 73 -7.77 9.35 -1.19
N GLU A 74 -8.11 10.63 -1.08
CA GLU A 74 -7.10 11.70 -1.04
C GLU A 74 -6.06 11.63 -2.14
N GLY A 75 -6.53 11.47 -3.38
CA GLY A 75 -5.65 11.41 -4.54
C GLY A 75 -5.18 10.01 -4.90
N TRP A 76 -5.30 9.05 -4.00
CA TRP A 76 -4.99 7.66 -4.28
C TRP A 76 -6.18 6.94 -4.89
N TRP A 77 -5.91 6.12 -5.89
CA TRP A 77 -6.78 5.04 -6.33
C TRP A 77 -6.11 3.74 -5.94
N MET A 78 -6.84 2.83 -5.35
CA MET A 78 -6.31 1.56 -4.87
C MET A 78 -7.23 0.43 -5.27
N ALA A 79 -6.64 -0.71 -5.66
CA ALA A 79 -7.42 -1.88 -6.02
C ALA A 79 -6.83 -3.13 -5.38
N LEU A 80 -7.72 -4.00 -4.94
CA LEU A 80 -7.36 -5.30 -4.39
C LEU A 80 -8.01 -6.36 -5.28
N ASP A 81 -7.18 -7.26 -5.81
CA ASP A 81 -7.62 -8.35 -6.67
C ASP A 81 -7.25 -9.67 -6.01
N GLY A 82 -8.23 -10.50 -5.71
CA GLY A 82 -7.92 -11.74 -5.01
C GLY A 82 -9.04 -12.74 -4.96
N ASP A 83 -8.92 -13.64 -4.01
CA ASP A 83 -9.89 -14.69 -3.74
C ASP A 83 -9.78 -15.04 -2.25
N ARG A 84 -10.28 -16.21 -1.86
CA ARG A 84 -10.25 -16.63 -0.46
C ARG A 84 -8.83 -16.79 0.08
N GLN A 85 -7.85 -17.01 -0.77
CA GLN A 85 -6.51 -17.41 -0.34
C GLN A 85 -5.51 -16.26 -0.28
N GLY A 86 -5.80 -15.14 -0.94
CA GLY A 86 -4.88 -14.01 -0.92
C GLY A 86 -5.28 -12.96 -1.93
N TRP A 87 -4.45 -11.92 -2.03
CA TRP A 87 -4.77 -10.79 -2.88
C TRP A 87 -3.50 -10.04 -3.30
N ALA A 88 -3.61 -9.47 -4.50
CA ALA A 88 -2.60 -8.55 -5.03
C ALA A 88 -3.14 -7.13 -4.94
N LEU A 89 -2.26 -6.15 -5.01
CA LEU A 89 -2.63 -4.74 -4.89
C LEU A 89 -2.08 -3.93 -6.03
N ARG A 90 -2.85 -2.92 -6.45
CA ARG A 90 -2.41 -1.90 -7.41
C ARG A 90 -2.79 -0.54 -6.85
N VAL A 91 -1.91 0.44 -7.06
CA VAL A 91 -2.16 1.79 -6.57
C VAL A 91 -1.75 2.81 -7.61
N MET A 92 -2.44 3.94 -7.59
CA MET A 92 -2.09 5.10 -8.42
C MET A 92 -2.32 6.35 -7.60
N LEU A 93 -1.34 7.26 -7.62
CA LEU A 93 -1.52 8.57 -7.03
C LEU A 93 -1.71 9.57 -8.15
N THR A 94 -2.86 10.23 -8.17
CA THR A 94 -3.18 11.24 -9.16
C THR A 94 -2.57 12.57 -8.72
N PRO A 95 -1.72 13.18 -9.55
CA PRO A 95 -1.02 14.38 -9.13
C PRO A 95 -1.94 15.59 -9.13
N GLY A 96 -1.69 16.50 -8.19
CA GLY A 96 -2.18 17.85 -8.31
C GLY A 96 -1.27 18.64 -9.25
N PRO A 97 -1.58 19.90 -9.52
CA PRO A 97 -0.73 20.72 -10.36
C PRO A 97 0.69 20.79 -9.81
N GLY A 98 1.66 20.50 -10.65
CA GLY A 98 3.06 20.54 -10.26
C GLY A 98 3.52 19.37 -9.40
N GLN A 99 2.69 18.34 -9.22
CA GLN A 99 3.04 17.18 -8.42
C GLN A 99 3.29 15.96 -9.31
N ARG A 100 3.99 15.00 -8.77
CA ARG A 100 4.33 13.78 -9.49
C ARG A 100 3.19 12.76 -9.43
N ALA A 101 3.09 11.95 -10.47
CA ALA A 101 2.18 10.82 -10.50
C ALA A 101 2.93 9.56 -10.06
N ILE A 102 2.22 8.65 -9.43
CA ILE A 102 2.80 7.39 -8.96
C ILE A 102 1.89 6.25 -9.40
N GLU A 103 2.51 5.15 -9.84
CA GLU A 103 1.80 3.93 -10.15
C GLU A 103 2.64 2.76 -9.66
N GLY A 104 2.03 1.82 -8.96
CA GLY A 104 2.75 0.68 -8.43
C GLY A 104 1.84 -0.50 -8.16
N SER A 105 2.45 -1.65 -7.92
CA SER A 105 1.71 -2.87 -7.64
C SER A 105 2.54 -3.83 -6.81
N TRP A 106 1.85 -4.71 -6.11
CA TRP A 106 2.49 -5.80 -5.35
C TRP A 106 1.77 -7.10 -5.67
N SER A 107 2.57 -8.12 -5.94
CA SER A 107 2.04 -9.47 -6.18
C SER A 107 1.41 -10.03 -4.91
N ARG A 108 0.70 -11.14 -5.04
CA ARG A 108 0.09 -11.80 -3.88
C ARG A 108 1.13 -12.17 -2.83
N GLU A 109 2.31 -12.59 -3.28
CA GLU A 109 3.39 -12.98 -2.37
C GLU A 109 3.94 -11.78 -1.59
N ALA A 110 3.90 -10.59 -2.20
CA ALA A 110 4.48 -9.40 -1.60
C ALA A 110 3.46 -8.58 -0.81
N ALA A 111 2.20 -8.59 -1.25
CA ALA A 111 1.20 -7.65 -0.74
C ALA A 111 0.94 -7.78 0.76
N ALA A 112 0.84 -9.01 1.26
CA ALA A 112 0.56 -9.23 2.68
C ALA A 112 1.71 -8.70 3.56
N GLY A 113 2.95 -8.97 3.16
CA GLY A 113 4.11 -8.49 3.91
C GLY A 113 4.23 -6.98 3.88
N PHE A 114 4.03 -6.38 2.71
CA PHE A 114 4.10 -4.94 2.58
C PHE A 114 3.04 -4.24 3.44
N THR A 115 1.78 -4.69 3.35
CA THR A 115 0.71 -4.04 4.10
C THR A 115 0.85 -4.24 5.60
N ALA A 116 1.36 -5.40 6.02
CA ALA A 116 1.63 -5.62 7.44
C ALA A 116 2.70 -4.63 7.94
N ALA A 117 3.76 -4.43 7.17
CA ALA A 117 4.80 -3.47 7.53
C ALA A 117 4.26 -2.04 7.53
N LEU A 118 3.49 -1.69 6.50
CA LEU A 118 2.93 -0.34 6.38
C LEU A 118 1.98 -0.04 7.54
N SER A 119 1.22 -1.03 8.01
CA SER A 119 0.30 -0.84 9.13
C SER A 119 1.01 -0.49 10.43
N GLN A 120 2.29 -0.82 10.55
CA GLN A 120 3.11 -0.47 11.71
C GLN A 120 3.62 0.96 11.65
N LEU A 121 3.48 1.61 10.50
CA LEU A 121 3.95 2.97 10.32
C LEU A 121 2.95 3.93 10.94
N HIS A 122 3.39 4.67 11.93
CA HIS A 122 2.56 5.69 12.55
C HIS A 122 2.91 7.03 11.95
N GLY A 123 1.92 7.93 11.86
CA GLY A 123 2.13 9.22 11.22
C GLY A 123 3.01 10.15 12.00
N GLN A 124 3.90 9.61 12.81
CA GLN A 124 4.83 10.40 13.59
C GLN A 124 5.96 9.53 14.03
N PRO A 125 7.11 10.13 14.21
CA PRO A 125 8.26 9.44 14.76
C PRO A 125 8.02 8.98 16.19
#